data_5d1aa70d9e5e9d319c0320fa6e6bec84
#
_entry.id   5d1aa70d9e5e9d319c0320fa6e6bec84
#
_cell.length_a   1.000
_cell.length_b   1.000
_cell.length_c   1.000
_cell.angle_alpha   90.00
_cell.angle_beta   90.00
_cell.angle_gamma   90.00
#
_symmetry.space_group_name_H-M   'P 1'
#
loop_
_entity.id
_entity.type
_entity.pdbx_description
1 polymer ?
#
loop_
_entity_poly.entity_id
_entity_poly.type
_entity_poly.pdbx_seq_one_letter_code
_entity_poly.pdbx_strand_id
1 'polypeptide(L)'
;MKNINPTQTQAWQALEAHFAANKETRLKDLFAQDPKRFDKFSLTFGGDILVDYSKNLITEETLKLLIDLAKETDLRSAIDAMFNGDKINMTEGRSVLHVALRNRSDRPIECDGKDVMPEVNAVLAKMKGFCEKIISGEWKGYTGKAIQHVVNIGIGGSDLGPVMITEALRPYKNHLQMHFVSNVDGTHIAETLKEIDAETTLFLVASKTFTTQETMTNALTARDWFIKIAGDKAHVAKHFAALSTNGKAVAEFGIDTNNMFEFWDWVGGRYSSWSAIGMPIALSVGFEHFEALLQGAFEMDMHFATAAYEQNVPVLLALIGLWYNNFHGAESEAILPYDQYMHRFPAYFQQGNMESNGKYVDRNGKPVEYQTGPIIWGEPGTNGQHAFYQLIHQGTKLIPCDFLAPAISHNPIGDHHPKLLANFFAQTEALAFGKSKEQVEAEFLAAGKTLEQVKDLVPFKVFEGNRPTNSILFKSLTPKTLGALIAMYEHKIFVQGAIWNIFSFDQWGVELGKQLANKILPELNTDAAVTSHDGSTNGLINTWKAWKA
;
A
#
# COMPACT_ATOMS: atom_id res chain seq x y z
N MET A 1 13.11 -17.02 12.63
CA MET A 1 13.92 -15.87 12.15
C MET A 1 15.03 -15.57 13.16
N LYS A 2 16.28 -15.41 12.70
CA LYS A 2 17.40 -15.03 13.57
C LYS A 2 17.38 -13.52 13.87
N ASN A 3 17.88 -13.13 15.05
CA ASN A 3 18.05 -11.74 15.46
C ASN A 3 19.46 -11.29 15.14
N ILE A 4 19.66 -10.75 13.93
CA ILE A 4 20.97 -10.30 13.45
C ILE A 4 20.90 -8.78 13.24
N ASN A 5 21.74 -8.04 13.97
CA ASN A 5 21.90 -6.62 13.70
C ASN A 5 22.62 -6.44 12.35
N PRO A 6 22.01 -5.81 11.35
CA PRO A 6 22.62 -5.71 10.01
C PRO A 6 23.96 -4.96 10.02
N THR A 7 24.14 -3.96 10.90
CA THR A 7 25.38 -3.17 10.96
C THR A 7 26.59 -3.97 11.46
N GLN A 8 26.36 -5.13 12.09
CA GLN A 8 27.41 -6.01 12.57
C GLN A 8 27.83 -7.08 11.54
N THR A 9 27.18 -7.12 10.38
CA THR A 9 27.52 -8.04 9.30
C THR A 9 28.74 -7.55 8.52
N GLN A 10 29.50 -8.46 7.94
CA GLN A 10 30.63 -8.11 7.06
C GLN A 10 30.14 -7.40 5.79
N ALA A 11 29.00 -7.83 5.27
CA ALA A 11 28.39 -7.25 4.08
C ALA A 11 27.97 -5.78 4.30
N TRP A 12 27.43 -5.40 5.48
CA TRP A 12 27.13 -4.01 5.79
C TRP A 12 28.38 -3.13 5.83
N GLN A 13 29.42 -3.59 6.50
CA GLN A 13 30.70 -2.87 6.57
C GLN A 13 31.33 -2.72 5.19
N ALA A 14 31.23 -3.77 4.35
CA ALA A 14 31.69 -3.70 2.97
C ALA A 14 30.86 -2.71 2.13
N LEU A 15 29.53 -2.62 2.35
CA LEU A 15 28.65 -1.65 1.72
C LEU A 15 28.99 -0.21 2.15
N GLU A 16 29.31 0.04 3.42
CA GLU A 16 29.78 1.37 3.90
C GLU A 16 31.08 1.77 3.18
N ALA A 17 32.05 0.86 3.12
CA ALA A 17 33.32 1.12 2.41
C ALA A 17 33.09 1.32 0.89
N HIS A 18 32.23 0.52 0.29
CA HIS A 18 31.84 0.63 -1.12
C HIS A 18 31.14 1.96 -1.40
N PHE A 19 30.21 2.39 -0.55
CA PHE A 19 29.54 3.69 -0.66
C PHE A 19 30.55 4.84 -0.57
N ALA A 20 31.43 4.82 0.43
CA ALA A 20 32.45 5.86 0.60
C ALA A 20 33.36 6.00 -0.63
N ALA A 21 33.72 4.90 -1.28
CA ALA A 21 34.53 4.88 -2.50
C ALA A 21 33.77 5.33 -3.77
N ASN A 22 32.44 5.17 -3.80
CA ASN A 22 31.61 5.35 -4.99
C ASN A 22 30.55 6.46 -4.86
N LYS A 23 30.57 7.29 -3.81
CA LYS A 23 29.56 8.33 -3.54
C LYS A 23 29.43 9.38 -4.65
N GLU A 24 30.48 9.60 -5.43
CA GLU A 24 30.53 10.53 -6.55
C GLU A 24 30.09 9.88 -7.88
N THR A 25 29.67 8.62 -7.86
CA THR A 25 29.21 7.90 -9.05
C THR A 25 28.03 8.63 -9.70
N ARG A 26 28.07 8.75 -11.02
CA ARG A 26 26.99 9.37 -11.80
C ARG A 26 26.36 8.37 -12.75
N LEU A 27 25.02 8.40 -12.83
CA LEU A 27 24.26 7.55 -13.76
C LEU A 27 24.73 7.71 -15.20
N LYS A 28 25.04 8.95 -15.62
CA LYS A 28 25.57 9.23 -16.95
C LYS A 28 26.82 8.43 -17.26
N ASP A 29 27.73 8.33 -16.29
CA ASP A 29 29.01 7.61 -16.47
C ASP A 29 28.78 6.09 -16.48
N LEU A 30 27.89 5.59 -15.63
CA LEU A 30 27.51 4.16 -15.61
C LEU A 30 26.92 3.71 -16.96
N PHE A 31 26.06 4.51 -17.58
CA PHE A 31 25.49 4.21 -18.91
C PHE A 31 26.51 4.39 -20.04
N ALA A 32 27.45 5.33 -19.91
CA ALA A 32 28.54 5.49 -20.90
C ALA A 32 29.51 4.30 -20.88
N GLN A 33 29.80 3.77 -19.68
CA GLN A 33 30.70 2.62 -19.48
C GLN A 33 30.04 1.29 -19.92
N ASP A 34 28.74 1.16 -19.72
CA ASP A 34 27.99 -0.07 -20.04
C ASP A 34 26.71 0.24 -20.85
N PRO A 35 26.77 0.23 -22.17
CA PRO A 35 25.59 0.45 -23.05
C PRO A 35 24.52 -0.65 -22.91
N LYS A 36 24.88 -1.83 -22.36
CA LYS A 36 23.96 -2.94 -22.09
C LYS A 36 23.44 -2.94 -20.66
N ARG A 37 23.54 -1.82 -19.95
CA ARG A 37 23.15 -1.71 -18.55
C ARG A 37 21.67 -2.08 -18.34
N PHE A 38 20.79 -1.74 -19.26
CA PHE A 38 19.38 -2.16 -19.21
C PHE A 38 19.24 -3.68 -19.16
N ASP A 39 19.96 -4.43 -20.01
CA ASP A 39 19.86 -5.89 -20.05
C ASP A 39 20.32 -6.55 -18.76
N LYS A 40 21.27 -5.94 -18.05
CA LYS A 40 21.83 -6.45 -16.79
C LYS A 40 20.98 -6.10 -15.56
N PHE A 41 20.31 -4.96 -15.60
CA PHE A 41 19.58 -4.39 -14.47
C PHE A 41 18.08 -4.24 -14.77
N SER A 42 17.51 -5.25 -15.44
CA SER A 42 16.08 -5.42 -15.62
C SER A 42 15.67 -6.87 -15.50
N LEU A 43 14.45 -7.10 -15.05
CA LEU A 43 13.83 -8.42 -14.93
C LEU A 43 12.39 -8.39 -15.42
N THR A 44 11.94 -9.47 -16.05
CA THR A 44 10.55 -9.64 -16.44
C THR A 44 9.90 -10.74 -15.59
N PHE A 45 8.83 -10.40 -14.88
CA PHE A 45 8.01 -11.34 -14.13
C PHE A 45 6.78 -11.76 -14.96
N GLY A 46 6.54 -13.06 -15.05
CA GLY A 46 5.35 -13.65 -15.69
C GLY A 46 5.15 -13.30 -17.17
N GLY A 47 6.14 -12.68 -17.81
CA GLY A 47 6.06 -12.19 -19.20
C GLY A 47 5.26 -10.89 -19.38
N ASP A 48 4.65 -10.38 -18.32
CA ASP A 48 3.73 -9.24 -18.36
C ASP A 48 4.16 -8.03 -17.51
N ILE A 49 5.15 -8.16 -16.62
CA ILE A 49 5.68 -7.08 -15.76
C ILE A 49 7.19 -7.00 -15.95
N LEU A 50 7.66 -5.94 -16.55
CA LEU A 50 9.08 -5.58 -16.68
C LEU A 50 9.45 -4.61 -15.55
N VAL A 51 10.49 -4.93 -14.81
CA VAL A 51 11.08 -4.06 -13.78
C VAL A 51 12.48 -3.67 -14.23
N ASP A 52 12.63 -2.42 -14.63
CA ASP A 52 13.92 -1.81 -14.98
C ASP A 52 14.44 -1.00 -13.78
N TYR A 53 15.52 -1.46 -13.19
CA TYR A 53 16.25 -0.79 -12.12
C TYR A 53 17.64 -0.31 -12.56
N SER A 54 17.85 -0.17 -13.88
CA SER A 54 19.13 0.27 -14.45
C SER A 54 19.47 1.73 -14.12
N LYS A 55 18.43 2.58 -13.90
CA LYS A 55 18.62 3.99 -13.53
C LYS A 55 18.80 4.18 -12.01
N ASN A 56 19.56 3.28 -11.38
CA ASN A 56 19.97 3.38 -9.98
C ASN A 56 21.49 3.54 -9.85
N LEU A 57 21.93 4.16 -8.76
CA LEU A 57 23.36 4.37 -8.42
C LEU A 57 23.95 3.06 -7.85
N ILE A 58 23.92 2.02 -8.64
CA ILE A 58 24.40 0.68 -8.30
C ILE A 58 25.28 0.12 -9.41
N THR A 59 26.20 -0.72 -9.04
CA THR A 59 27.02 -1.54 -9.94
C THR A 59 26.73 -3.02 -9.68
N GLU A 60 27.30 -3.94 -10.48
CA GLU A 60 27.25 -5.38 -10.20
C GLU A 60 27.84 -5.69 -8.83
N GLU A 61 28.91 -4.99 -8.41
CA GLU A 61 29.49 -5.14 -7.08
C GLU A 61 28.55 -4.65 -5.97
N THR A 62 27.88 -3.50 -6.18
CA THR A 62 26.86 -3.00 -5.24
C THR A 62 25.78 -4.05 -5.03
N LEU A 63 25.24 -4.61 -6.12
CA LEU A 63 24.20 -5.66 -6.05
C LEU A 63 24.71 -6.91 -5.33
N LYS A 64 25.92 -7.35 -5.63
CA LYS A 64 26.54 -8.50 -4.97
C LYS A 64 26.61 -8.27 -3.45
N LEU A 65 27.11 -7.12 -3.00
CA LEU A 65 27.21 -6.80 -1.57
C LEU A 65 25.84 -6.71 -0.89
N LEU A 66 24.82 -6.16 -1.56
CA LEU A 66 23.45 -6.13 -1.07
C LEU A 66 22.84 -7.54 -0.94
N ILE A 67 23.12 -8.42 -1.89
CA ILE A 67 22.71 -9.83 -1.83
C ILE A 67 23.46 -10.56 -0.71
N ASP A 68 24.74 -10.29 -0.51
CA ASP A 68 25.51 -10.87 0.59
C ASP A 68 24.95 -10.39 1.95
N LEU A 69 24.50 -9.14 2.06
CA LEU A 69 23.79 -8.65 3.26
C LEU A 69 22.49 -9.45 3.51
N ALA A 70 21.70 -9.70 2.47
CA ALA A 70 20.48 -10.52 2.58
C ALA A 70 20.79 -11.96 3.05
N LYS A 71 21.92 -12.54 2.60
CA LYS A 71 22.39 -13.86 3.03
C LYS A 71 22.86 -13.83 4.49
N GLU A 72 23.68 -12.85 4.88
CA GLU A 72 24.23 -12.74 6.23
C GLU A 72 23.14 -12.43 7.27
N THR A 73 22.09 -11.70 6.90
CA THR A 73 20.92 -11.47 7.75
C THR A 73 19.91 -12.63 7.76
N ASP A 74 20.23 -13.74 7.09
CA ASP A 74 19.44 -14.98 7.05
C ASP A 74 18.03 -14.78 6.48
N LEU A 75 17.92 -13.96 5.43
CA LEU A 75 16.63 -13.66 4.78
C LEU A 75 15.90 -14.92 4.32
N ARG A 76 16.62 -15.97 3.88
CA ARG A 76 16.00 -17.23 3.45
C ARG A 76 15.16 -17.85 4.56
N SER A 77 15.72 -17.99 5.76
CA SER A 77 14.98 -18.51 6.91
C SER A 77 13.79 -17.62 7.31
N ALA A 78 13.88 -16.30 7.08
CA ALA A 78 12.76 -15.40 7.34
C ALA A 78 11.60 -15.63 6.35
N ILE A 79 11.92 -15.83 5.06
CA ILE A 79 10.95 -16.19 4.03
C ILE A 79 10.30 -17.54 4.37
N ASP A 80 11.10 -18.55 4.64
CA ASP A 80 10.60 -19.89 4.99
C ASP A 80 9.69 -19.85 6.24
N ALA A 81 10.08 -19.09 7.26
CA ALA A 81 9.28 -18.92 8.48
C ALA A 81 7.89 -18.33 8.20
N MET A 82 7.79 -17.33 7.31
CA MET A 82 6.50 -16.76 6.92
C MET A 82 5.63 -17.78 6.20
N PHE A 83 6.18 -18.48 5.21
CA PHE A 83 5.42 -19.46 4.41
C PHE A 83 5.08 -20.75 5.16
N ASN A 84 5.83 -21.08 6.21
CA ASN A 84 5.57 -22.25 7.06
C ASN A 84 4.61 -21.95 8.23
N GLY A 85 4.17 -20.70 8.39
CA GLY A 85 3.24 -20.32 9.45
C GLY A 85 3.88 -20.12 10.82
N ASP A 86 5.19 -19.91 10.89
CA ASP A 86 5.86 -19.57 12.14
C ASP A 86 5.32 -18.25 12.72
N LYS A 87 5.34 -18.13 14.05
CA LYS A 87 4.88 -16.91 14.74
C LYS A 87 5.89 -15.77 14.61
N ILE A 88 6.05 -15.24 13.39
CA ILE A 88 7.00 -14.16 13.10
C ILE A 88 6.53 -12.78 13.61
N ASN A 89 5.26 -12.61 13.91
CA ASN A 89 4.75 -11.47 14.70
C ASN A 89 4.82 -11.81 16.19
N MET A 90 6.01 -11.80 16.75
CA MET A 90 6.29 -12.29 18.10
C MET A 90 5.69 -11.41 19.19
N THR A 91 5.60 -10.09 18.97
CA THR A 91 5.05 -9.14 19.97
C THR A 91 3.56 -9.36 20.23
N GLU A 92 2.85 -9.96 19.28
CA GLU A 92 1.44 -10.35 19.43
C GLU A 92 1.27 -11.89 19.49
N GLY A 93 2.34 -12.68 19.36
CA GLY A 93 2.33 -14.15 19.43
C GLY A 93 1.61 -14.82 18.24
N ARG A 94 1.62 -14.19 17.04
CA ARG A 94 0.83 -14.61 15.88
C ARG A 94 1.71 -15.01 14.69
N SER A 95 1.20 -15.94 13.90
CA SER A 95 1.68 -16.18 12.54
C SER A 95 1.29 -15.01 11.61
N VAL A 96 1.91 -14.93 10.44
CA VAL A 96 1.60 -13.93 9.41
C VAL A 96 1.35 -14.65 8.10
N LEU A 97 0.09 -14.89 7.80
CA LEU A 97 -0.34 -15.81 6.74
C LEU A 97 -1.27 -15.18 5.70
N HIS A 98 -1.09 -13.89 5.39
CA HIS A 98 -1.81 -13.30 4.26
C HIS A 98 -1.53 -14.04 2.93
N VAL A 99 -0.41 -14.74 2.80
CA VAL A 99 -0.10 -15.63 1.67
C VAL A 99 -1.05 -16.84 1.58
N ALA A 100 -1.61 -17.32 2.71
CA ALA A 100 -2.59 -18.40 2.70
C ALA A 100 -3.93 -17.98 2.08
N LEU A 101 -4.33 -16.71 2.26
CA LEU A 101 -5.58 -16.18 1.69
C LEU A 101 -5.61 -16.22 0.16
N ARG A 102 -4.46 -16.18 -0.47
CA ARG A 102 -4.28 -16.16 -1.92
C ARG A 102 -3.58 -17.41 -2.47
N ASN A 103 -3.37 -18.43 -1.63
CA ASN A 103 -2.84 -19.71 -2.09
C ASN A 103 -3.83 -20.38 -3.06
N ARG A 104 -3.36 -20.63 -4.29
CA ARG A 104 -4.15 -21.26 -5.37
C ARG A 104 -3.62 -22.65 -5.72
N SER A 105 -2.84 -23.24 -4.82
CA SER A 105 -2.35 -24.62 -4.92
C SER A 105 -3.07 -25.52 -3.92
N ASP A 106 -2.92 -26.82 -4.09
CA ASP A 106 -3.43 -27.82 -3.13
C ASP A 106 -2.50 -27.99 -1.91
N ARG A 107 -1.44 -27.18 -1.80
CA ARG A 107 -0.48 -27.25 -0.70
C ARG A 107 -1.14 -26.78 0.60
N PRO A 108 -1.13 -27.60 1.67
CA PRO A 108 -1.58 -27.17 2.98
C PRO A 108 -0.65 -26.06 3.53
N ILE A 109 -1.22 -25.15 4.31
CA ILE A 109 -0.50 -24.14 5.07
C ILE A 109 -0.90 -24.27 6.52
N GLU A 110 0.07 -24.50 7.38
CA GLU A 110 -0.18 -24.77 8.80
C GLU A 110 -0.09 -23.49 9.65
N CYS A 111 -0.98 -23.39 10.63
CA CYS A 111 -0.94 -22.44 11.72
C CYS A 111 -1.22 -23.18 13.02
N ASP A 112 -0.29 -23.16 13.98
CA ASP A 112 -0.41 -23.89 15.24
C ASP A 112 -0.71 -25.40 15.05
N GLY A 113 -0.13 -26.03 14.03
CA GLY A 113 -0.30 -27.46 13.70
C GLY A 113 -1.63 -27.80 13.04
N LYS A 114 -2.41 -26.80 12.59
CA LYS A 114 -3.67 -26.98 11.86
C LYS A 114 -3.55 -26.40 10.45
N ASP A 115 -3.96 -27.19 9.45
CA ASP A 115 -4.11 -26.68 8.08
C ASP A 115 -5.24 -25.63 8.03
N VAL A 116 -4.92 -24.40 7.62
CA VAL A 116 -5.87 -23.29 7.53
C VAL A 116 -6.60 -23.23 6.19
N MET A 117 -6.14 -23.96 5.18
CA MET A 117 -6.67 -23.87 3.82
C MET A 117 -8.14 -24.30 3.69
N PRO A 118 -8.63 -25.36 4.39
CA PRO A 118 -10.06 -25.72 4.34
C PRO A 118 -10.97 -24.56 4.80
N GLU A 119 -10.61 -23.85 5.85
CA GLU A 119 -11.39 -22.71 6.36
C GLU A 119 -11.30 -21.51 5.40
N VAL A 120 -10.12 -21.20 4.88
CA VAL A 120 -9.91 -20.14 3.88
C VAL A 120 -10.79 -20.38 2.65
N ASN A 121 -10.76 -21.59 2.11
CA ASN A 121 -11.55 -21.97 0.94
C ASN A 121 -13.06 -21.93 1.22
N ALA A 122 -13.49 -22.32 2.42
CA ALA A 122 -14.90 -22.24 2.82
C ALA A 122 -15.40 -20.79 2.86
N VAL A 123 -14.60 -19.86 3.41
CA VAL A 123 -14.95 -18.42 3.43
C VAL A 123 -14.99 -17.87 2.00
N LEU A 124 -14.03 -18.21 1.14
CA LEU A 124 -14.03 -17.77 -0.27
C LEU A 124 -15.25 -18.29 -1.02
N ALA A 125 -15.64 -19.56 -0.81
CA ALA A 125 -16.86 -20.13 -1.41
C ALA A 125 -18.12 -19.42 -0.92
N LYS A 126 -18.20 -19.11 0.38
CA LYS A 126 -19.30 -18.33 0.96
C LYS A 126 -19.37 -16.92 0.38
N MET A 127 -18.22 -16.22 0.23
CA MET A 127 -18.14 -14.93 -0.42
C MET A 127 -18.64 -14.99 -1.86
N LYS A 128 -18.21 -16.01 -2.63
CA LYS A 128 -18.63 -16.21 -4.01
C LYS A 128 -20.14 -16.31 -4.12
N GLY A 129 -20.77 -17.20 -3.35
CA GLY A 129 -22.22 -17.38 -3.38
C GLY A 129 -22.99 -16.12 -2.95
N PHE A 130 -22.46 -15.33 -2.01
CA PHE A 130 -23.05 -14.06 -1.61
C PHE A 130 -22.94 -13.02 -2.73
N CYS A 131 -21.76 -12.86 -3.32
CA CYS A 131 -21.54 -11.95 -4.44
C CYS A 131 -22.45 -12.27 -5.63
N GLU A 132 -22.56 -13.54 -6.01
CA GLU A 132 -23.41 -13.99 -7.11
C GLU A 132 -24.87 -13.61 -6.88
N LYS A 133 -25.42 -13.81 -5.68
CA LYS A 133 -26.80 -13.44 -5.33
C LYS A 133 -27.03 -11.93 -5.36
N ILE A 134 -26.08 -11.14 -4.91
CA ILE A 134 -26.20 -9.67 -4.93
C ILE A 134 -26.13 -9.16 -6.38
N ILE A 135 -25.12 -9.59 -7.14
CA ILE A 135 -24.86 -9.12 -8.50
C ILE A 135 -25.98 -9.57 -9.45
N SER A 136 -26.48 -10.81 -9.33
CA SER A 136 -27.61 -11.28 -10.15
C SER A 136 -28.95 -10.62 -9.81
N GLY A 137 -29.04 -9.92 -8.67
CA GLY A 137 -30.27 -9.37 -8.15
C GLY A 137 -31.22 -10.43 -7.58
N GLU A 138 -30.77 -11.64 -7.31
CA GLU A 138 -31.51 -12.65 -6.54
C GLU A 138 -31.72 -12.18 -5.09
N TRP A 139 -30.68 -11.59 -4.49
CA TRP A 139 -30.80 -10.95 -3.19
C TRP A 139 -31.63 -9.67 -3.30
N LYS A 140 -32.66 -9.58 -2.48
CA LYS A 140 -33.59 -8.44 -2.46
C LYS A 140 -33.56 -7.70 -1.14
N GLY A 141 -33.61 -6.39 -1.21
CA GLY A 141 -33.89 -5.52 -0.08
C GLY A 141 -35.28 -5.76 0.53
N TYR A 142 -35.61 -5.03 1.58
CA TYR A 142 -36.85 -5.20 2.33
C TYR A 142 -38.11 -4.92 1.51
N THR A 143 -38.02 -4.08 0.47
CA THR A 143 -39.12 -3.79 -0.47
C THR A 143 -39.19 -4.75 -1.66
N GLY A 144 -38.28 -5.72 -1.77
CA GLY A 144 -38.19 -6.62 -2.92
C GLY A 144 -37.39 -6.08 -4.10
N LYS A 145 -36.80 -4.89 -4.00
CA LYS A 145 -35.87 -4.32 -5.00
C LYS A 145 -34.49 -4.98 -4.91
N ALA A 146 -33.80 -5.08 -6.04
CA ALA A 146 -32.40 -5.54 -6.07
C ALA A 146 -31.46 -4.47 -5.48
N ILE A 147 -30.33 -4.91 -4.93
CA ILE A 147 -29.28 -4.04 -4.44
C ILE A 147 -28.62 -3.30 -5.62
N GLN A 148 -28.36 -2.01 -5.46
CA GLN A 148 -27.68 -1.14 -6.42
C GLN A 148 -26.48 -0.43 -5.80
N HIS A 149 -26.54 -0.14 -4.49
CA HIS A 149 -25.47 0.54 -3.75
C HIS A 149 -24.87 -0.40 -2.70
N VAL A 150 -23.57 -0.38 -2.58
CA VAL A 150 -22.83 -1.07 -1.54
C VAL A 150 -21.97 -0.07 -0.79
N VAL A 151 -22.17 0.05 0.52
CA VAL A 151 -21.42 0.97 1.38
C VAL A 151 -20.50 0.15 2.27
N ASN A 152 -19.20 0.23 2.07
CA ASN A 152 -18.20 -0.37 2.96
C ASN A 152 -17.88 0.60 4.09
N ILE A 153 -18.15 0.20 5.32
CA ILE A 153 -17.83 0.98 6.53
C ILE A 153 -16.67 0.29 7.25
N GLY A 154 -15.49 0.88 7.14
CA GLY A 154 -14.25 0.35 7.71
C GLY A 154 -13.17 1.41 7.74
N ILE A 155 -12.09 1.22 8.49
CA ILE A 155 -10.98 2.17 8.60
C ILE A 155 -9.64 1.44 8.50
N GLY A 156 -8.59 2.15 8.10
CA GLY A 156 -7.24 1.60 7.94
C GLY A 156 -7.20 0.47 6.91
N GLY A 157 -6.76 -0.72 7.30
CA GLY A 157 -6.71 -1.88 6.39
C GLY A 157 -8.07 -2.35 5.86
N SER A 158 -9.17 -2.04 6.57
CA SER A 158 -10.53 -2.33 6.11
C SER A 158 -11.09 -1.29 5.13
N ASP A 159 -10.33 -0.24 4.81
CA ASP A 159 -10.69 0.83 3.88
C ASP A 159 -9.67 0.97 2.75
N LEU A 160 -8.40 1.24 3.08
CA LEU A 160 -7.37 1.64 2.11
C LEU A 160 -7.15 0.63 0.99
N GLY A 161 -7.04 -0.65 1.32
CA GLY A 161 -6.89 -1.72 0.33
C GLY A 161 -8.14 -1.89 -0.55
N PRO A 162 -9.32 -2.09 0.05
CA PRO A 162 -10.59 -2.13 -0.70
C PRO A 162 -10.82 -0.94 -1.62
N VAL A 163 -10.61 0.29 -1.16
CA VAL A 163 -10.73 1.50 -2.00
C VAL A 163 -9.74 1.46 -3.16
N MET A 164 -8.46 1.25 -2.86
CA MET A 164 -7.41 1.25 -3.88
C MET A 164 -7.67 0.22 -4.98
N ILE A 165 -7.99 -1.02 -4.59
CA ILE A 165 -8.21 -2.10 -5.56
C ILE A 165 -9.51 -1.87 -6.35
N THR A 166 -10.57 -1.39 -5.72
CA THR A 166 -11.83 -1.08 -6.40
C THR A 166 -11.63 0.04 -7.43
N GLU A 167 -10.90 1.11 -7.08
CA GLU A 167 -10.58 2.18 -8.01
C GLU A 167 -9.66 1.70 -9.15
N ALA A 168 -8.64 0.91 -8.84
CA ALA A 168 -7.74 0.37 -9.86
C ALA A 168 -8.44 -0.56 -10.85
N LEU A 169 -9.45 -1.29 -10.40
CA LEU A 169 -10.21 -2.24 -11.22
C LEU A 169 -11.54 -1.68 -11.75
N ARG A 170 -11.75 -0.37 -11.74
CA ARG A 170 -12.95 0.27 -12.35
C ARG A 170 -13.26 -0.17 -13.78
N PRO A 171 -12.31 -0.48 -14.66
CA PRO A 171 -12.63 -1.03 -16.00
C PRO A 171 -13.41 -2.35 -15.96
N TYR A 172 -13.34 -3.09 -14.86
CA TYR A 172 -13.99 -4.38 -14.66
C TYR A 172 -15.27 -4.30 -13.81
N LYS A 173 -15.67 -3.11 -13.35
CA LYS A 173 -16.84 -2.93 -12.49
C LYS A 173 -18.13 -3.39 -13.17
N ASN A 174 -19.01 -3.99 -12.38
CA ASN A 174 -20.39 -4.28 -12.77
C ASN A 174 -21.33 -3.07 -12.50
N HIS A 175 -22.63 -3.32 -12.39
CA HIS A 175 -23.65 -2.28 -12.19
C HIS A 175 -23.71 -1.71 -10.75
N LEU A 176 -23.12 -2.41 -9.76
CA LEU A 176 -23.15 -1.96 -8.37
C LEU A 176 -22.31 -0.69 -8.19
N GLN A 177 -22.85 0.25 -7.41
CA GLN A 177 -22.16 1.49 -7.05
C GLN A 177 -21.54 1.34 -5.66
N MET A 178 -20.23 1.47 -5.61
CA MET A 178 -19.45 1.29 -4.38
C MET A 178 -19.23 2.63 -3.69
N HIS A 179 -19.48 2.66 -2.38
CA HIS A 179 -19.19 3.77 -1.49
C HIS A 179 -18.32 3.29 -0.34
N PHE A 180 -17.41 4.13 0.12
CA PHE A 180 -16.51 3.80 1.22
C PHE A 180 -16.60 4.88 2.29
N VAL A 181 -16.81 4.47 3.54
CA VAL A 181 -16.92 5.37 4.70
C VAL A 181 -15.93 4.91 5.76
N SER A 182 -14.94 5.75 6.06
CA SER A 182 -13.86 5.41 6.98
C SER A 182 -13.71 6.42 8.14
N ASN A 183 -13.77 7.72 7.84
CA ASN A 183 -13.53 8.74 8.85
C ASN A 183 -14.70 8.86 9.83
N VAL A 184 -14.39 9.07 11.12
CA VAL A 184 -15.39 9.36 12.16
C VAL A 184 -15.98 10.79 12.05
N ASP A 185 -15.39 11.66 11.22
CA ASP A 185 -16.02 12.92 10.85
C ASP A 185 -17.39 12.64 10.24
N GLY A 186 -18.45 13.14 10.89
CA GLY A 186 -19.84 12.95 10.49
C GLY A 186 -20.14 13.37 9.05
N THR A 187 -19.33 14.25 8.47
CA THR A 187 -19.44 14.65 7.05
C THR A 187 -19.34 13.45 6.12
N HIS A 188 -18.42 12.50 6.40
CA HIS A 188 -18.18 11.35 5.52
C HIS A 188 -19.42 10.48 5.37
N ILE A 189 -20.02 10.07 6.48
CA ILE A 189 -21.26 9.27 6.45
C ILE A 189 -22.44 10.09 5.97
N ALA A 190 -22.58 11.35 6.39
CA ALA A 190 -23.71 12.20 6.03
C ALA A 190 -23.80 12.45 4.52
N GLU A 191 -22.68 12.76 3.85
CA GLU A 191 -22.65 12.95 2.40
C GLU A 191 -22.95 11.63 1.66
N THR A 192 -22.40 10.51 2.11
CA THR A 192 -22.71 9.19 1.53
C THR A 192 -24.20 8.85 1.62
N LEU A 193 -24.84 9.10 2.78
CA LEU A 193 -26.27 8.80 2.97
C LEU A 193 -27.20 9.65 2.10
N LYS A 194 -26.75 10.79 1.56
CA LYS A 194 -27.51 11.61 0.61
C LYS A 194 -27.51 11.03 -0.81
N GLU A 195 -26.52 10.23 -1.15
CA GLU A 195 -26.32 9.69 -2.51
C GLU A 195 -26.98 8.32 -2.72
N ILE A 196 -27.49 7.69 -1.66
CA ILE A 196 -27.99 6.30 -1.68
C ILE A 196 -29.46 6.19 -1.31
N ASP A 197 -30.11 5.12 -1.79
CA ASP A 197 -31.48 4.75 -1.45
C ASP A 197 -31.50 3.58 -0.47
N ALA A 198 -32.16 3.74 0.68
CA ALA A 198 -32.24 2.70 1.71
C ALA A 198 -32.81 1.36 1.20
N GLU A 199 -33.74 1.40 0.22
CA GLU A 199 -34.39 0.20 -0.32
C GLU A 199 -33.42 -0.66 -1.17
N THR A 200 -32.35 -0.06 -1.69
CA THR A 200 -31.44 -0.69 -2.66
C THR A 200 -29.97 -0.70 -2.17
N THR A 201 -29.73 -0.38 -0.91
CA THR A 201 -28.38 -0.29 -0.34
C THR A 201 -28.04 -1.48 0.54
N LEU A 202 -26.84 -2.03 0.35
CA LEU A 202 -26.19 -3.01 1.23
C LEU A 202 -25.03 -2.34 1.97
N PHE A 203 -25.00 -2.45 3.28
CA PHE A 203 -23.89 -1.98 4.13
C PHE A 203 -23.01 -3.15 4.54
N LEU A 204 -21.69 -3.02 4.34
CA LEU A 204 -20.66 -3.93 4.82
C LEU A 204 -19.98 -3.31 6.02
N VAL A 205 -20.13 -3.90 7.21
CA VAL A 205 -19.46 -3.42 8.44
C VAL A 205 -18.16 -4.20 8.61
N ALA A 206 -17.04 -3.55 8.28
CA ALA A 206 -15.72 -4.16 8.22
C ALA A 206 -14.90 -3.83 9.49
N SER A 207 -15.03 -4.68 10.51
CA SER A 207 -14.28 -4.55 11.76
C SER A 207 -14.00 -5.92 12.36
N LYS A 208 -12.72 -6.29 12.51
CA LYS A 208 -12.30 -7.61 13.02
C LYS A 208 -12.97 -7.94 14.36
N THR A 209 -12.89 -7.05 15.32
CA THR A 209 -13.44 -7.20 16.67
C THR A 209 -14.87 -6.71 16.82
N PHE A 210 -15.38 -6.00 15.82
CA PHE A 210 -16.67 -5.30 15.85
C PHE A 210 -16.77 -4.26 16.98
N THR A 211 -15.61 -3.63 17.32
CA THR A 211 -15.48 -2.66 18.41
C THR A 211 -14.70 -1.41 18.03
N THR A 212 -14.17 -1.32 16.79
CA THR A 212 -13.41 -0.16 16.32
C THR A 212 -14.31 1.08 16.36
N GLN A 213 -13.92 2.09 17.10
CA GLN A 213 -14.76 3.26 17.40
C GLN A 213 -15.30 3.92 16.14
N GLU A 214 -14.45 4.25 15.18
CA GLU A 214 -14.83 4.93 13.94
C GLU A 214 -15.82 4.10 13.13
N THR A 215 -15.52 2.81 12.95
CA THR A 215 -16.38 1.89 12.20
C THR A 215 -17.74 1.74 12.87
N MET A 216 -17.77 1.53 14.19
CA MET A 216 -19.04 1.32 14.90
C MET A 216 -19.87 2.60 14.98
N THR A 217 -19.25 3.78 15.13
CA THR A 217 -19.95 5.06 15.10
C THR A 217 -20.66 5.26 13.74
N ASN A 218 -19.94 5.07 12.64
CA ASN A 218 -20.49 5.18 11.30
C ASN A 218 -21.55 4.09 11.02
N ALA A 219 -21.31 2.86 11.43
CA ALA A 219 -22.26 1.75 11.23
C ALA A 219 -23.57 1.96 12.01
N LEU A 220 -23.50 2.44 13.25
CA LEU A 220 -24.67 2.77 14.04
C LEU A 220 -25.46 3.93 13.41
N THR A 221 -24.79 4.97 12.94
CA THR A 221 -25.42 6.09 12.22
C THR A 221 -26.12 5.60 10.96
N ALA A 222 -25.49 4.76 10.15
CA ALA A 222 -26.09 4.16 8.96
C ALA A 222 -27.29 3.29 9.30
N ARG A 223 -27.18 2.46 10.35
CA ARG A 223 -28.27 1.60 10.81
C ARG A 223 -29.48 2.41 11.30
N ASP A 224 -29.27 3.44 12.09
CA ASP A 224 -30.35 4.26 12.64
C ASP A 224 -31.03 5.06 11.52
N TRP A 225 -30.26 5.59 10.55
CA TRP A 225 -30.80 6.20 9.33
C TRP A 225 -31.64 5.19 8.54
N PHE A 226 -31.14 3.97 8.33
CA PHE A 226 -31.84 2.91 7.62
C PHE A 226 -33.17 2.52 8.32
N ILE A 227 -33.13 2.26 9.63
CA ILE A 227 -34.32 1.87 10.42
C ILE A 227 -35.39 2.99 10.37
N LYS A 228 -34.97 4.25 10.45
CA LYS A 228 -35.89 5.39 10.36
C LYS A 228 -36.69 5.41 9.04
N ILE A 229 -36.07 4.97 7.94
CA ILE A 229 -36.72 4.91 6.62
C ILE A 229 -37.50 3.61 6.46
N ALA A 230 -36.89 2.48 6.79
CA ALA A 230 -37.48 1.15 6.61
C ALA A 230 -38.63 0.83 7.59
N GLY A 231 -38.71 1.54 8.72
CA GLY A 231 -39.77 1.40 9.71
C GLY A 231 -39.68 0.20 10.64
N ASP A 232 -38.82 -0.79 10.34
CA ASP A 232 -38.65 -1.99 11.16
C ASP A 232 -37.18 -2.42 11.21
N LYS A 233 -36.66 -2.61 12.43
CA LYS A 233 -35.30 -3.09 12.68
C LYS A 233 -35.03 -4.50 12.12
N ALA A 234 -36.04 -5.33 11.92
CA ALA A 234 -35.89 -6.67 11.34
C ALA A 234 -35.34 -6.61 9.90
N HIS A 235 -35.51 -5.48 9.21
CA HIS A 235 -35.01 -5.30 7.85
C HIS A 235 -33.49 -5.16 7.78
N VAL A 236 -32.80 -4.87 8.90
CA VAL A 236 -31.33 -4.82 8.99
C VAL A 236 -30.69 -6.11 8.46
N ALA A 237 -31.28 -7.26 8.74
CA ALA A 237 -30.79 -8.58 8.29
C ALA A 237 -30.66 -8.70 6.74
N LYS A 238 -31.41 -7.89 5.97
CA LYS A 238 -31.38 -7.89 4.50
C LYS A 238 -30.46 -6.83 3.89
N HIS A 239 -30.01 -5.87 4.70
CA HIS A 239 -29.28 -4.71 4.22
C HIS A 239 -27.91 -4.53 4.86
N PHE A 240 -27.55 -5.38 5.81
CA PHE A 240 -26.25 -5.33 6.46
C PHE A 240 -25.58 -6.70 6.46
N ALA A 241 -24.28 -6.70 6.17
CA ALA A 241 -23.39 -7.84 6.31
C ALA A 241 -22.17 -7.43 7.14
N ALA A 242 -21.55 -8.39 7.81
CA ALA A 242 -20.39 -8.14 8.66
C ALA A 242 -19.14 -8.85 8.14
N LEU A 243 -18.02 -8.13 8.12
CA LEU A 243 -16.69 -8.67 7.88
C LEU A 243 -15.96 -8.65 9.24
N SER A 244 -16.12 -9.74 10.00
CA SER A 244 -15.78 -9.75 11.43
C SER A 244 -15.55 -11.17 11.96
N THR A 245 -14.95 -11.25 13.16
CA THR A 245 -14.80 -12.52 13.92
C THR A 245 -15.71 -12.56 15.15
N ASN A 246 -16.47 -11.49 15.44
CA ASN A 246 -17.28 -11.37 16.66
C ASN A 246 -18.77 -11.60 16.40
N GLY A 247 -19.16 -12.87 16.26
CA GLY A 247 -20.54 -13.25 15.97
C GLY A 247 -21.56 -12.74 16.98
N LYS A 248 -21.21 -12.63 18.29
CA LYS A 248 -22.10 -12.12 19.32
C LYS A 248 -22.45 -10.64 19.07
N ALA A 249 -21.44 -9.79 18.88
CA ALA A 249 -21.66 -8.36 18.65
C ALA A 249 -22.37 -8.10 17.30
N VAL A 250 -22.09 -8.92 16.29
CA VAL A 250 -22.77 -8.88 14.99
C VAL A 250 -24.27 -9.18 15.14
N ALA A 251 -24.65 -10.22 15.89
CA ALA A 251 -26.04 -10.55 16.18
C ALA A 251 -26.75 -9.46 16.99
N GLU A 252 -26.08 -8.90 18.00
CA GLU A 252 -26.61 -7.80 18.82
C GLU A 252 -26.84 -6.53 18.00
N PHE A 253 -26.05 -6.28 16.97
CA PHE A 253 -26.25 -5.18 16.03
C PHE A 253 -27.52 -5.37 15.16
N GLY A 254 -27.97 -6.59 14.97
CA GLY A 254 -29.12 -6.97 14.15
C GLY A 254 -28.78 -7.57 12.79
N ILE A 255 -27.51 -7.85 12.53
CA ILE A 255 -27.06 -8.54 11.32
C ILE A 255 -27.30 -10.04 11.47
N ASP A 256 -27.85 -10.68 10.44
CA ASP A 256 -27.91 -12.13 10.38
C ASP A 256 -26.49 -12.71 10.31
N THR A 257 -26.13 -13.56 11.26
CA THR A 257 -24.80 -14.18 11.31
C THR A 257 -24.48 -15.08 10.11
N ASN A 258 -25.47 -15.50 9.34
CA ASN A 258 -25.24 -16.13 8.05
C ASN A 258 -24.62 -15.16 7.03
N ASN A 259 -24.77 -13.86 7.23
CA ASN A 259 -24.17 -12.78 6.46
C ASN A 259 -22.90 -12.20 7.13
N MET A 260 -22.31 -12.94 8.04
CA MET A 260 -21.00 -12.63 8.61
C MET A 260 -19.92 -13.45 7.89
N PHE A 261 -18.84 -12.77 7.49
CA PHE A 261 -17.69 -13.35 6.80
C PHE A 261 -16.47 -13.21 7.69
N GLU A 262 -15.88 -14.35 8.05
CA GLU A 262 -14.80 -14.43 9.01
C GLU A 262 -13.43 -14.26 8.31
N PHE A 263 -12.45 -13.85 9.10
CA PHE A 263 -11.03 -13.92 8.78
C PHE A 263 -10.27 -14.08 10.11
N TRP A 264 -8.97 -14.33 10.05
CA TRP A 264 -8.26 -14.87 11.20
C TRP A 264 -7.33 -13.84 11.83
N ASP A 265 -6.85 -14.14 13.03
CA ASP A 265 -5.94 -13.26 13.79
C ASP A 265 -4.53 -13.18 13.16
N TRP A 266 -4.14 -14.20 12.39
CA TRP A 266 -2.92 -14.19 11.58
C TRP A 266 -3.01 -13.32 10.30
N VAL A 267 -4.13 -12.66 10.08
CA VAL A 267 -4.30 -11.65 9.02
C VAL A 267 -4.10 -10.27 9.61
N GLY A 268 -3.02 -9.59 9.25
CA GLY A 268 -2.79 -8.18 9.58
C GLY A 268 -3.74 -7.27 8.81
N GLY A 269 -4.21 -6.17 9.43
CA GLY A 269 -5.18 -5.24 8.81
C GLY A 269 -4.75 -4.73 7.44
N ARG A 270 -3.52 -4.21 7.32
CA ARG A 270 -2.96 -3.67 6.06
C ARG A 270 -2.66 -4.73 4.99
N TYR A 271 -2.76 -6.01 5.32
CA TYR A 271 -2.62 -7.16 4.42
C TYR A 271 -3.93 -7.93 4.22
N SER A 272 -5.07 -7.36 4.62
CA SER A 272 -6.34 -8.09 4.72
C SER A 272 -7.19 -8.09 3.45
N SER A 273 -6.85 -7.33 2.42
CA SER A 273 -7.65 -7.22 1.19
C SER A 273 -7.87 -8.55 0.47
N TRP A 274 -7.04 -9.55 0.75
CA TRP A 274 -7.14 -10.91 0.23
C TRP A 274 -8.16 -11.79 0.97
N SER A 275 -8.64 -11.35 2.14
CA SER A 275 -9.61 -12.04 3.01
C SER A 275 -11.04 -11.60 2.73
N ALA A 276 -11.95 -11.90 3.66
CA ALA A 276 -13.32 -11.37 3.67
C ALA A 276 -13.38 -9.83 3.57
N ILE A 277 -12.36 -9.12 4.02
CA ILE A 277 -12.23 -7.65 3.84
C ILE A 277 -12.23 -7.25 2.35
N GLY A 278 -11.89 -8.15 1.44
CA GLY A 278 -12.00 -7.95 0.00
C GLY A 278 -13.43 -8.07 -0.57
N MET A 279 -14.46 -8.31 0.26
CA MET A 279 -15.85 -8.41 -0.18
C MET A 279 -16.32 -7.23 -1.06
N PRO A 280 -16.04 -5.95 -0.72
CA PRO A 280 -16.44 -4.83 -1.59
C PRO A 280 -15.76 -4.89 -2.96
N ILE A 281 -14.52 -5.40 -3.05
CA ILE A 281 -13.83 -5.61 -4.32
C ILE A 281 -14.58 -6.67 -5.14
N ALA A 282 -14.85 -7.84 -4.54
CA ALA A 282 -15.55 -8.94 -5.20
C ALA A 282 -16.96 -8.54 -5.65
N LEU A 283 -17.68 -7.73 -4.87
CA LEU A 283 -18.97 -7.18 -5.25
C LEU A 283 -18.85 -6.18 -6.42
N SER A 284 -17.81 -5.36 -6.44
CA SER A 284 -17.59 -4.37 -7.50
C SER A 284 -17.29 -4.99 -8.86
N VAL A 285 -16.34 -5.94 -8.89
CA VAL A 285 -15.79 -6.46 -10.16
C VAL A 285 -16.28 -7.87 -10.51
N GLY A 286 -17.03 -8.52 -9.61
CA GLY A 286 -17.38 -9.94 -9.72
C GLY A 286 -16.31 -10.86 -9.12
N PHE A 287 -16.76 -12.02 -8.64
CA PHE A 287 -15.87 -12.93 -7.90
C PHE A 287 -14.77 -13.53 -8.77
N GLU A 288 -15.02 -13.75 -10.06
CA GLU A 288 -14.02 -14.24 -11.01
C GLU A 288 -12.80 -13.30 -11.11
N HIS A 289 -13.04 -12.00 -11.18
CA HIS A 289 -11.96 -11.01 -11.19
C HIS A 289 -11.24 -10.89 -9.83
N PHE A 290 -11.97 -11.11 -8.74
CA PHE A 290 -11.35 -11.23 -7.41
C PHE A 290 -10.45 -12.48 -7.32
N GLU A 291 -10.88 -13.63 -7.85
CA GLU A 291 -10.03 -14.82 -7.96
C GLU A 291 -8.79 -14.58 -8.84
N ALA A 292 -8.93 -13.84 -9.94
CA ALA A 292 -7.80 -13.47 -10.79
C ALA A 292 -6.80 -12.55 -10.06
N LEU A 293 -7.29 -11.66 -9.20
CA LEU A 293 -6.44 -10.83 -8.32
C LEU A 293 -5.63 -11.71 -7.34
N LEU A 294 -6.29 -12.68 -6.70
CA LEU A 294 -5.64 -13.65 -5.81
C LEU A 294 -4.61 -14.50 -6.58
N GLN A 295 -4.93 -14.90 -7.81
CA GLN A 295 -4.01 -15.68 -8.66
C GLN A 295 -2.73 -14.91 -8.97
N GLY A 296 -2.83 -13.63 -9.35
CA GLY A 296 -1.64 -12.81 -9.64
C GLY A 296 -0.74 -12.64 -8.42
N ALA A 297 -1.35 -12.44 -7.25
CA ALA A 297 -0.61 -12.36 -6.00
C ALA A 297 0.04 -13.70 -5.62
N PHE A 298 -0.65 -14.82 -5.80
CA PHE A 298 -0.11 -16.16 -5.60
C PHE A 298 1.12 -16.44 -6.49
N GLU A 299 1.05 -16.06 -7.76
CA GLU A 299 2.21 -16.24 -8.66
C GLU A 299 3.43 -15.45 -8.19
N MET A 300 3.21 -14.23 -7.67
CA MET A 300 4.28 -13.44 -7.07
C MET A 300 4.78 -14.06 -5.76
N ASP A 301 3.91 -14.65 -4.93
CA ASP A 301 4.32 -15.40 -3.74
C ASP A 301 5.24 -16.55 -4.09
N MET A 302 4.90 -17.32 -5.12
CA MET A 302 5.73 -18.45 -5.56
C MET A 302 7.07 -17.97 -6.12
N HIS A 303 7.08 -16.89 -6.89
CA HIS A 303 8.32 -16.27 -7.34
C HIS A 303 9.18 -15.82 -6.16
N PHE A 304 8.62 -15.11 -5.20
CA PHE A 304 9.31 -14.65 -4.01
C PHE A 304 9.89 -15.81 -3.18
N ALA A 305 9.10 -16.86 -2.98
CA ALA A 305 9.49 -18.02 -2.20
C ALA A 305 10.59 -18.87 -2.85
N THR A 306 10.70 -18.89 -4.18
CA THR A 306 11.54 -19.89 -4.88
C THR A 306 12.67 -19.31 -5.71
N ALA A 307 12.57 -18.07 -6.17
CA ALA A 307 13.60 -17.47 -7.02
C ALA A 307 14.89 -17.20 -6.25
N ALA A 308 16.04 -17.36 -6.91
CA ALA A 308 17.32 -16.89 -6.39
C ALA A 308 17.29 -15.37 -6.20
N TYR A 309 18.02 -14.83 -5.23
CA TYR A 309 17.97 -13.40 -4.90
C TYR A 309 18.27 -12.49 -6.09
N GLU A 310 19.18 -12.91 -6.95
CA GLU A 310 19.60 -12.23 -8.18
C GLU A 310 18.47 -12.11 -9.23
N GLN A 311 17.43 -12.94 -9.10
CA GLN A 311 16.28 -13.01 -9.99
C GLN A 311 14.96 -12.71 -9.28
N ASN A 312 15.01 -12.37 -7.99
CA ASN A 312 13.84 -12.18 -7.12
C ASN A 312 13.47 -10.71 -7.07
N VAL A 313 12.44 -10.33 -7.83
CA VAL A 313 12.03 -8.93 -8.01
C VAL A 313 11.76 -8.22 -6.67
N PRO A 314 10.92 -8.75 -5.74
CA PRO A 314 10.71 -8.14 -4.44
C PRO A 314 12.00 -7.94 -3.63
N VAL A 315 12.90 -8.93 -3.65
CA VAL A 315 14.18 -8.87 -2.94
C VAL A 315 15.06 -7.77 -3.51
N LEU A 316 15.20 -7.70 -4.84
CA LEU A 316 16.05 -6.69 -5.47
C LEU A 316 15.52 -5.26 -5.21
N LEU A 317 14.21 -5.03 -5.33
CA LEU A 317 13.62 -3.73 -5.03
C LEU A 317 13.78 -3.35 -3.55
N ALA A 318 13.68 -4.31 -2.64
CA ALA A 318 13.91 -4.10 -1.21
C ALA A 318 15.36 -3.70 -0.92
N LEU A 319 16.32 -4.40 -1.52
CA LEU A 319 17.76 -4.14 -1.36
C LEU A 319 18.16 -2.79 -1.94
N ILE A 320 17.61 -2.42 -3.09
CA ILE A 320 17.83 -1.09 -3.70
C ILE A 320 17.24 0.01 -2.80
N GLY A 321 16.03 -0.18 -2.26
CA GLY A 321 15.43 0.75 -1.30
C GLY A 321 16.28 0.91 -0.04
N LEU A 322 16.81 -0.19 0.50
CA LEU A 322 17.71 -0.19 1.64
C LEU A 322 19.04 0.55 1.33
N TRP A 323 19.60 0.34 0.13
CA TRP A 323 20.79 1.06 -0.34
C TRP A 323 20.61 2.59 -0.25
N TYR A 324 19.46 3.09 -0.73
CA TYR A 324 19.18 4.53 -0.65
C TYR A 324 18.88 4.99 0.77
N ASN A 325 18.07 4.25 1.52
CA ASN A 325 17.67 4.66 2.87
C ASN A 325 18.88 4.68 3.82
N ASN A 326 19.68 3.63 3.85
CA ASN A 326 20.73 3.45 4.85
C ASN A 326 22.10 4.02 4.46
N PHE A 327 22.45 4.04 3.17
CA PHE A 327 23.77 4.48 2.73
C PHE A 327 23.73 5.86 2.07
N HIS A 328 22.73 6.15 1.26
CA HIS A 328 22.55 7.46 0.66
C HIS A 328 21.74 8.44 1.52
N GLY A 329 21.17 8.00 2.62
CA GLY A 329 20.40 8.85 3.56
C GLY A 329 19.07 9.34 2.99
N ALA A 330 18.46 8.61 2.04
CA ALA A 330 17.14 8.95 1.52
C ALA A 330 16.06 8.67 2.57
N GLU A 331 15.36 9.68 3.04
CA GLU A 331 14.33 9.58 4.08
C GLU A 331 12.95 9.24 3.51
N SER A 332 12.75 9.37 2.20
CA SER A 332 11.48 9.10 1.53
C SER A 332 11.67 8.36 0.21
N GLU A 333 10.61 7.69 -0.23
CA GLU A 333 10.50 7.03 -1.52
C GLU A 333 9.16 7.40 -2.16
N ALA A 334 9.17 7.82 -3.44
CA ALA A 334 7.97 8.20 -4.15
C ALA A 334 7.48 7.05 -5.05
N ILE A 335 6.17 6.78 -5.02
CA ILE A 335 5.50 5.84 -5.93
C ILE A 335 4.65 6.66 -6.89
N LEU A 336 4.96 6.60 -8.18
CA LEU A 336 4.46 7.51 -9.21
C LEU A 336 3.78 6.72 -10.34
N PRO A 337 2.51 6.32 -10.17
CA PRO A 337 1.80 5.58 -11.21
C PRO A 337 1.37 6.51 -12.36
N TYR A 338 1.76 6.18 -13.59
CA TYR A 338 1.28 6.82 -14.83
C TYR A 338 0.04 6.07 -15.34
N ASP A 339 -0.94 5.96 -14.45
CA ASP A 339 -2.27 5.41 -14.69
C ASP A 339 -3.25 6.03 -13.68
N GLN A 340 -4.30 6.69 -14.19
CA GLN A 340 -5.28 7.35 -13.32
C GLN A 340 -6.02 6.36 -12.41
N TYR A 341 -6.25 5.13 -12.86
CA TYR A 341 -6.88 4.11 -12.01
C TYR A 341 -6.04 3.74 -10.78
N MET A 342 -4.72 3.94 -10.85
CA MET A 342 -3.81 3.66 -9.74
C MET A 342 -3.60 4.86 -8.79
N HIS A 343 -4.45 5.90 -8.83
CA HIS A 343 -4.28 7.11 -8.00
C HIS A 343 -4.26 6.83 -6.50
N ARG A 344 -4.88 5.76 -6.03
CA ARG A 344 -4.85 5.35 -4.61
C ARG A 344 -3.71 4.40 -4.25
N PHE A 345 -2.94 3.92 -5.23
CA PHE A 345 -1.86 2.96 -5.00
C PHE A 345 -0.77 3.49 -4.06
N PRO A 346 -0.26 4.73 -4.20
CA PRO A 346 0.69 5.29 -3.24
C PRO A 346 0.11 5.39 -1.82
N ALA A 347 -1.14 5.84 -1.68
CA ALA A 347 -1.81 5.98 -0.39
C ALA A 347 -1.99 4.62 0.34
N TYR A 348 -2.25 3.55 -0.40
CA TYR A 348 -2.32 2.20 0.16
C TYR A 348 -0.96 1.79 0.74
N PHE A 349 0.14 2.03 0.02
CA PHE A 349 1.48 1.68 0.48
C PHE A 349 2.07 2.65 1.51
N GLN A 350 1.46 3.82 1.74
CA GLN A 350 1.74 4.61 2.94
C GLN A 350 1.49 3.77 4.20
N GLN A 351 0.30 3.17 4.33
CA GLN A 351 0.03 2.27 5.44
C GLN A 351 0.90 1.00 5.33
N GLY A 352 0.93 0.37 4.17
CA GLY A 352 1.68 -0.88 3.96
C GLY A 352 3.12 -0.80 4.44
N ASN A 353 3.85 0.25 4.09
CA ASN A 353 5.26 0.41 4.45
C ASN A 353 5.45 1.09 5.81
N MET A 354 4.86 2.29 6.02
CA MET A 354 5.18 3.10 7.19
C MET A 354 4.67 2.48 8.50
N GLU A 355 3.50 1.82 8.49
CA GLU A 355 3.00 1.09 9.66
C GLU A 355 3.80 -0.19 9.92
N SER A 356 4.30 -0.83 8.85
CA SER A 356 5.12 -2.05 8.98
C SER A 356 6.54 -1.74 9.44
N ASN A 357 7.23 -0.82 8.77
CA ASN A 357 8.66 -0.63 8.92
C ASN A 357 9.05 0.67 9.64
N GLY A 358 8.08 1.52 10.00
CA GLY A 358 8.30 2.70 10.85
C GLY A 358 8.56 2.28 12.31
N LYS A 359 9.66 1.60 12.57
CA LYS A 359 10.04 1.04 13.86
C LYS A 359 11.42 1.53 14.27
N TYR A 360 11.60 1.89 15.55
CA TYR A 360 12.87 2.34 16.11
C TYR A 360 13.50 1.32 17.07
N VAL A 361 12.90 0.14 17.21
CA VAL A 361 13.34 -0.93 18.10
C VAL A 361 13.54 -2.22 17.31
N ASP A 362 14.68 -2.87 17.51
CA ASP A 362 14.98 -4.16 16.88
C ASP A 362 14.23 -5.33 17.58
N ARG A 363 14.35 -6.53 17.01
CA ARG A 363 13.71 -7.74 17.56
C ARG A 363 14.23 -8.15 18.94
N ASN A 364 15.32 -7.55 19.42
CA ASN A 364 15.85 -7.75 20.79
C ASN A 364 15.37 -6.69 21.76
N GLY A 365 14.49 -5.77 21.34
CA GLY A 365 14.01 -4.67 22.17
C GLY A 365 15.01 -3.52 22.34
N LYS A 366 16.01 -3.41 21.48
CA LYS A 366 17.02 -2.35 21.53
C LYS A 366 16.73 -1.27 20.48
N PRO A 367 16.92 0.02 20.80
CA PRO A 367 16.88 1.06 19.79
C PRO A 367 17.87 0.78 18.66
N VAL A 368 17.43 0.98 17.42
CA VAL A 368 18.29 0.85 16.24
C VAL A 368 19.11 2.12 16.02
N GLU A 369 20.32 1.97 15.48
CA GLU A 369 21.25 3.09 15.18
C GLU A 369 21.29 3.38 13.66
N TYR A 370 20.36 2.81 12.91
CA TYR A 370 20.20 2.98 11.45
C TYR A 370 18.77 3.37 11.11
N GLN A 371 18.55 3.88 9.91
CA GLN A 371 17.22 4.26 9.45
C GLN A 371 16.38 3.01 9.12
N THR A 372 15.09 3.12 9.37
CA THR A 372 14.06 2.13 9.00
C THR A 372 12.88 2.87 8.35
N GLY A 373 12.09 2.17 7.55
CA GLY A 373 10.80 2.63 7.08
C GLY A 373 10.79 4.02 6.43
N PRO A 374 11.20 4.17 5.15
CA PRO A 374 11.13 5.46 4.46
C PRO A 374 9.70 6.00 4.42
N ILE A 375 9.55 7.32 4.36
CA ILE A 375 8.26 7.97 4.12
C ILE A 375 7.81 7.65 2.69
N ILE A 376 6.68 6.96 2.55
CA ILE A 376 6.08 6.65 1.25
C ILE A 376 5.07 7.72 0.89
N TRP A 377 5.15 8.22 -0.35
CA TRP A 377 4.24 9.21 -0.89
C TRP A 377 4.19 9.14 -2.42
N GLY A 378 3.26 9.84 -3.04
CA GLY A 378 3.19 9.91 -4.49
C GLY A 378 1.82 10.29 -5.00
N GLU A 379 1.76 10.61 -6.28
CA GLU A 379 0.57 10.96 -7.03
C GLU A 379 0.69 10.43 -8.46
N PRO A 380 -0.41 10.27 -9.19
CA PRO A 380 -0.33 9.87 -10.59
C PRO A 380 0.45 10.87 -11.46
N GLY A 381 1.25 10.35 -12.38
CA GLY A 381 1.66 11.12 -13.54
C GLY A 381 0.46 11.29 -14.50
N THR A 382 0.33 12.43 -15.13
CA THR A 382 1.19 13.62 -15.18
C THR A 382 0.91 14.64 -14.06
N ASN A 383 -0.11 14.46 -13.23
CA ASN A 383 -0.51 15.42 -12.18
C ASN A 383 0.66 15.73 -11.23
N GLY A 384 1.38 14.72 -10.76
CA GLY A 384 2.54 14.88 -9.90
C GLY A 384 3.62 15.83 -10.49
N GLN A 385 3.80 15.82 -11.83
CA GLN A 385 4.75 16.71 -12.50
C GLN A 385 4.43 18.20 -12.27
N HIS A 386 3.16 18.53 -12.12
CA HIS A 386 2.68 19.89 -11.88
C HIS A 386 2.50 20.21 -10.39
N ALA A 387 2.84 19.28 -9.49
CA ALA A 387 2.70 19.45 -8.06
C ALA A 387 4.06 19.52 -7.33
N PHE A 388 4.94 18.55 -7.53
CA PHE A 388 6.15 18.39 -6.69
C PHE A 388 7.42 17.98 -7.46
N TYR A 389 7.41 17.79 -8.76
CA TYR A 389 8.59 17.38 -9.51
C TYR A 389 9.72 18.44 -9.49
N GLN A 390 9.41 19.71 -9.25
CA GLN A 390 10.41 20.72 -8.97
C GLN A 390 11.37 20.28 -7.86
N LEU A 391 10.83 19.73 -6.75
CA LEU A 391 11.63 19.22 -5.64
C LEU A 391 12.46 17.99 -6.06
N ILE A 392 11.87 17.06 -6.81
CA ILE A 392 12.57 15.82 -7.22
C ILE A 392 13.74 16.17 -8.14
N HIS A 393 13.57 17.09 -9.10
CA HIS A 393 14.58 17.46 -10.07
C HIS A 393 15.68 18.37 -9.49
N GLN A 394 15.30 19.45 -8.81
CA GLN A 394 16.22 20.53 -8.40
C GLN A 394 16.27 20.77 -6.89
N GLY A 395 15.55 19.97 -6.10
CA GLY A 395 15.61 20.06 -4.63
C GLY A 395 16.89 19.44 -4.06
N THR A 396 17.14 19.72 -2.79
CA THR A 396 18.31 19.24 -2.04
C THR A 396 18.12 17.83 -1.46
N LYS A 397 16.95 17.20 -1.65
CA LYS A 397 16.64 15.86 -1.14
C LYS A 397 16.88 14.81 -2.22
N LEU A 398 17.48 13.68 -1.84
CA LEU A 398 17.52 12.50 -2.68
C LEU A 398 16.22 11.71 -2.46
N ILE A 399 15.45 11.52 -3.53
CA ILE A 399 14.16 10.85 -3.48
C ILE A 399 14.17 9.73 -4.53
N PRO A 400 14.42 8.48 -4.15
CA PRO A 400 14.22 7.34 -5.04
C PRO A 400 12.75 7.27 -5.48
N CYS A 401 12.51 6.99 -6.76
CA CYS A 401 11.17 7.00 -7.33
C CYS A 401 10.87 5.67 -8.05
N ASP A 402 9.71 5.09 -7.73
CA ASP A 402 9.13 3.99 -8.50
C ASP A 402 8.12 4.56 -9.50
N PHE A 403 8.41 4.45 -10.78
CA PHE A 403 7.50 4.82 -11.88
C PHE A 403 6.77 3.58 -12.38
N LEU A 404 5.45 3.62 -12.42
CA LEU A 404 4.63 2.48 -12.87
C LEU A 404 3.76 2.92 -14.06
N ALA A 405 3.69 2.11 -15.13
CA ALA A 405 2.82 2.42 -16.27
C ALA A 405 2.32 1.15 -16.96
N PRO A 406 1.07 1.12 -17.47
CA PRO A 406 0.61 0.10 -18.40
C PRO A 406 1.11 0.40 -19.82
N ALA A 407 1.51 -0.65 -20.56
CA ALA A 407 1.81 -0.51 -21.99
C ALA A 407 0.53 -0.33 -22.83
N ILE A 408 -0.59 -0.88 -22.36
CA ILE A 408 -1.89 -0.86 -23.02
C ILE A 408 -2.91 -0.20 -22.09
N SER A 409 -3.54 0.88 -22.55
CA SER A 409 -4.61 1.57 -21.82
C SER A 409 -5.96 0.88 -21.99
N HIS A 410 -6.77 0.88 -20.93
CA HIS A 410 -8.20 0.52 -21.03
C HIS A 410 -9.04 1.53 -21.81
N ASN A 411 -8.53 2.76 -21.99
CA ASN A 411 -9.24 3.85 -22.67
C ASN A 411 -8.38 4.40 -23.82
N PRO A 412 -8.37 3.76 -24.98
CA PRO A 412 -7.57 4.19 -26.14
C PRO A 412 -8.23 5.39 -26.84
N ILE A 413 -8.12 6.58 -26.25
CA ILE A 413 -8.70 7.83 -26.76
C ILE A 413 -7.60 8.64 -27.46
N GLY A 414 -7.66 8.76 -28.78
CA GLY A 414 -6.71 9.55 -29.57
C GLY A 414 -5.25 9.24 -29.22
N ASP A 415 -4.48 10.26 -28.96
CA ASP A 415 -3.05 10.18 -28.59
C ASP A 415 -2.77 10.37 -27.07
N HIS A 416 -3.80 10.23 -26.21
CA HIS A 416 -3.64 10.41 -24.77
C HIS A 416 -2.61 9.45 -24.17
N HIS A 417 -2.71 8.17 -24.48
CA HIS A 417 -1.81 7.17 -23.90
C HIS A 417 -0.36 7.30 -24.39
N PRO A 418 -0.07 7.48 -25.69
CA PRO A 418 1.28 7.82 -26.13
C PRO A 418 1.87 9.06 -25.48
N LYS A 419 1.08 10.12 -25.25
CA LYS A 419 1.52 11.32 -24.51
C LYS A 419 1.85 11.00 -23.06
N LEU A 420 1.04 10.21 -22.38
CA LEU A 420 1.28 9.76 -21.02
C LEU A 420 2.59 8.98 -20.90
N LEU A 421 2.78 7.99 -21.79
CA LEU A 421 4.00 7.17 -21.83
C LEU A 421 5.24 7.98 -22.23
N ALA A 422 5.11 8.95 -23.14
CA ALA A 422 6.21 9.87 -23.47
C ALA A 422 6.70 10.63 -22.22
N ASN A 423 5.78 11.08 -21.38
CA ASN A 423 6.11 11.71 -20.10
C ASN A 423 6.75 10.71 -19.12
N PHE A 424 6.22 9.50 -19.00
CA PHE A 424 6.80 8.43 -18.16
C PHE A 424 8.28 8.18 -18.53
N PHE A 425 8.58 7.99 -19.82
CA PHE A 425 9.95 7.76 -20.29
C PHE A 425 10.84 8.99 -20.12
N ALA A 426 10.34 10.17 -20.51
CA ALA A 426 11.10 11.42 -20.46
C ALA A 426 11.47 11.81 -19.00
N GLN A 427 10.57 11.59 -18.04
CA GLN A 427 10.86 11.96 -16.66
C GLN A 427 11.95 11.08 -16.04
N THR A 428 11.92 9.76 -16.28
CA THR A 428 12.97 8.86 -15.79
C THR A 428 14.33 9.16 -16.45
N GLU A 429 14.33 9.55 -17.75
CA GLU A 429 15.54 9.98 -18.46
C GLU A 429 16.09 11.31 -17.89
N ALA A 430 15.22 12.31 -17.75
CA ALA A 430 15.60 13.63 -17.23
C ALA A 430 16.13 13.55 -15.78
N LEU A 431 15.50 12.73 -14.93
CA LEU A 431 15.95 12.49 -13.55
C LEU A 431 17.33 11.83 -13.50
N ALA A 432 17.58 10.87 -14.39
CA ALA A 432 18.87 10.17 -14.44
C ALA A 432 20.01 11.04 -14.98
N PHE A 433 19.78 11.73 -16.10
CA PHE A 433 20.87 12.38 -16.84
C PHE A 433 20.94 13.89 -16.67
N GLY A 434 19.85 14.53 -16.29
CA GLY A 434 19.79 15.99 -16.10
C GLY A 434 20.06 16.79 -17.37
N LYS A 435 20.50 18.04 -17.19
CA LYS A 435 20.95 18.97 -18.22
C LYS A 435 22.11 19.79 -17.69
N SER A 436 23.30 19.67 -18.32
CA SER A 436 24.50 20.36 -17.85
C SER A 436 24.46 21.85 -18.15
N LYS A 437 25.37 22.59 -17.50
CA LYS A 437 25.61 24.03 -17.75
C LYS A 437 25.89 24.28 -19.24
N GLU A 438 26.79 23.51 -19.82
CA GLU A 438 27.19 23.63 -21.22
C GLU A 438 26.01 23.41 -22.18
N GLN A 439 25.13 22.47 -21.88
CA GLN A 439 23.90 22.23 -22.65
C GLN A 439 22.94 23.43 -22.55
N VAL A 440 22.77 24.00 -21.36
CA VAL A 440 21.92 25.18 -21.15
C VAL A 440 22.50 26.41 -21.88
N GLU A 441 23.81 26.62 -21.81
CA GLU A 441 24.50 27.69 -22.54
C GLU A 441 24.36 27.53 -24.06
N ALA A 442 24.51 26.30 -24.57
CA ALA A 442 24.33 26.00 -25.99
C ALA A 442 22.89 26.28 -26.47
N GLU A 443 21.88 25.92 -25.67
CA GLU A 443 20.47 26.25 -25.97
C GLU A 443 20.23 27.76 -26.07
N PHE A 444 20.81 28.56 -25.15
CA PHE A 444 20.70 30.01 -25.21
C PHE A 444 21.41 30.61 -26.42
N LEU A 445 22.59 30.11 -26.75
CA LEU A 445 23.31 30.54 -27.96
C LEU A 445 22.51 30.20 -29.23
N ALA A 446 21.92 29.00 -29.31
CA ALA A 446 21.06 28.62 -30.42
C ALA A 446 19.78 29.47 -30.53
N ALA A 447 19.30 30.00 -29.40
CA ALA A 447 18.19 30.96 -29.34
C ALA A 447 18.63 32.44 -29.60
N GLY A 448 19.88 32.67 -30.02
CA GLY A 448 20.39 33.99 -30.38
C GLY A 448 20.76 34.90 -29.19
N LYS A 449 20.89 34.32 -27.98
CA LYS A 449 21.37 35.03 -26.79
C LYS A 449 22.89 34.94 -26.68
N THR A 450 23.54 35.96 -26.07
CA THR A 450 24.95 35.86 -25.70
C THR A 450 25.10 35.28 -24.29
N LEU A 451 26.23 34.65 -24.00
CA LEU A 451 26.50 34.11 -22.66
C LEU A 451 26.43 35.18 -21.58
N GLU A 452 26.89 36.41 -21.87
CA GLU A 452 26.82 37.53 -20.94
C GLU A 452 25.37 37.92 -20.59
N GLN A 453 24.44 37.82 -21.56
CA GLN A 453 23.01 38.11 -21.32
C GLN A 453 22.31 37.08 -20.45
N VAL A 454 22.84 35.86 -20.36
CA VAL A 454 22.16 34.75 -19.70
C VAL A 454 22.90 34.16 -18.51
N LYS A 455 24.13 34.67 -18.21
CA LYS A 455 25.01 34.13 -17.17
C LYS A 455 24.29 33.94 -15.81
N ASP A 456 23.45 34.92 -15.42
CA ASP A 456 22.72 34.89 -14.17
C ASP A 456 21.51 33.96 -14.19
N LEU A 457 21.03 33.53 -15.40
CA LEU A 457 19.90 32.63 -15.58
C LEU A 457 20.33 31.17 -15.73
N VAL A 458 21.54 30.94 -16.25
CA VAL A 458 22.05 29.58 -16.51
C VAL A 458 21.97 28.67 -15.28
N PRO A 459 22.37 29.07 -14.06
CA PRO A 459 22.34 28.21 -12.88
C PRO A 459 20.94 27.68 -12.57
N PHE A 460 19.88 28.46 -12.83
CA PHE A 460 18.49 28.06 -12.56
C PHE A 460 17.92 27.06 -13.60
N LYS A 461 18.61 26.88 -14.73
CA LYS A 461 18.20 25.97 -15.81
C LYS A 461 19.05 24.70 -15.90
N VAL A 462 20.03 24.56 -15.03
CA VAL A 462 20.81 23.34 -14.88
C VAL A 462 20.00 22.31 -14.09
N PHE A 463 19.99 21.07 -14.54
CA PHE A 463 19.44 19.92 -13.85
C PHE A 463 20.60 18.97 -13.56
N GLU A 464 20.90 18.75 -12.30
CA GLU A 464 22.04 17.91 -11.91
C GLU A 464 21.91 16.46 -12.36
N GLY A 465 20.68 15.97 -12.53
CA GLY A 465 20.41 14.56 -12.78
C GLY A 465 20.78 13.70 -11.57
N ASN A 466 21.20 12.48 -11.84
CA ASN A 466 21.65 11.53 -10.81
C ASN A 466 20.57 11.20 -9.77
N ARG A 467 19.30 11.30 -10.17
CA ARG A 467 18.12 10.98 -9.35
C ARG A 467 17.67 9.56 -9.70
N PRO A 468 17.71 8.63 -8.73
CA PRO A 468 17.45 7.22 -9.01
C PRO A 468 15.97 6.93 -9.27
N THR A 469 15.72 6.03 -10.23
CA THR A 469 14.36 5.56 -10.53
C THR A 469 14.34 4.07 -10.82
N ASN A 470 13.26 3.41 -10.40
CA ASN A 470 12.81 2.15 -10.97
C ASN A 470 11.69 2.43 -11.97
N SER A 471 11.66 1.73 -13.09
CA SER A 471 10.57 1.79 -14.06
C SER A 471 9.89 0.44 -14.13
N ILE A 472 8.62 0.39 -13.74
CA ILE A 472 7.79 -0.83 -13.71
C ILE A 472 6.77 -0.70 -14.83
N LEU A 473 7.07 -1.32 -15.98
CA LEU A 473 6.19 -1.35 -17.14
C LEU A 473 5.43 -2.67 -17.16
N PHE A 474 4.10 -2.62 -17.10
CA PHE A 474 3.27 -3.81 -17.18
C PHE A 474 2.36 -3.76 -18.41
N LYS A 475 1.99 -4.94 -18.95
CA LYS A 475 1.27 -5.02 -20.22
C LYS A 475 -0.07 -4.28 -20.20
N SER A 476 -0.91 -4.54 -19.21
CA SER A 476 -2.14 -3.80 -18.93
C SER A 476 -2.56 -4.00 -17.47
N LEU A 477 -3.38 -3.08 -16.94
CA LEU A 477 -3.89 -3.16 -15.57
C LEU A 477 -5.05 -4.15 -15.49
N THR A 478 -4.73 -5.43 -15.33
CA THR A 478 -5.71 -6.49 -15.08
C THR A 478 -5.81 -6.83 -13.60
N PRO A 479 -6.87 -7.51 -13.13
CA PRO A 479 -6.91 -8.02 -11.76
C PRO A 479 -5.67 -8.84 -11.41
N LYS A 480 -5.23 -9.72 -12.30
CA LYS A 480 -4.03 -10.55 -12.12
C LYS A 480 -2.76 -9.70 -11.99
N THR A 481 -2.56 -8.73 -12.89
CA THR A 481 -1.40 -7.83 -12.86
C THR A 481 -1.39 -7.00 -11.57
N LEU A 482 -2.55 -6.46 -11.17
CA LEU A 482 -2.65 -5.68 -9.92
C LEU A 482 -2.32 -6.55 -8.70
N GLY A 483 -2.83 -7.79 -8.65
CA GLY A 483 -2.51 -8.74 -7.58
C GLY A 483 -1.01 -9.01 -7.45
N ALA A 484 -0.34 -9.22 -8.58
CA ALA A 484 1.11 -9.42 -8.60
C ALA A 484 1.88 -8.16 -8.15
N LEU A 485 1.47 -6.96 -8.58
CA LEU A 485 2.09 -5.69 -8.15
C LEU A 485 1.92 -5.45 -6.64
N ILE A 486 0.74 -5.69 -6.09
CA ILE A 486 0.51 -5.55 -4.64
C ILE A 486 1.40 -6.53 -3.87
N ALA A 487 1.40 -7.81 -4.23
CA ALA A 487 2.22 -8.82 -3.56
C ALA A 487 3.72 -8.52 -3.66
N MET A 488 4.19 -7.98 -4.80
CA MET A 488 5.57 -7.54 -4.99
C MET A 488 5.99 -6.49 -3.95
N TYR A 489 5.15 -5.49 -3.70
CA TYR A 489 5.43 -4.47 -2.69
C TYR A 489 5.26 -5.00 -1.26
N GLU A 490 4.29 -5.87 -0.99
CA GLU A 490 4.15 -6.52 0.33
C GLU A 490 5.42 -7.31 0.69
N HIS A 491 5.98 -8.06 -0.26
CA HIS A 491 7.22 -8.81 -0.07
C HIS A 491 8.46 -7.88 0.01
N LYS A 492 8.52 -6.80 -0.77
CA LYS A 492 9.54 -5.74 -0.63
C LYS A 492 9.59 -5.23 0.81
N ILE A 493 8.43 -4.88 1.37
CA ILE A 493 8.30 -4.39 2.75
C ILE A 493 8.78 -5.45 3.76
N PHE A 494 8.37 -6.70 3.58
CA PHE A 494 8.80 -7.80 4.44
C PHE A 494 10.32 -8.01 4.42
N VAL A 495 10.94 -8.01 3.24
CA VAL A 495 12.39 -8.17 3.08
C VAL A 495 13.14 -7.06 3.81
N GLN A 496 12.72 -5.81 3.64
CA GLN A 496 13.32 -4.67 4.33
C GLN A 496 13.24 -4.84 5.85
N GLY A 497 12.06 -5.16 6.39
CA GLY A 497 11.90 -5.39 7.83
C GLY A 497 12.69 -6.58 8.36
N ALA A 498 12.84 -7.65 7.56
CA ALA A 498 13.66 -8.80 7.91
C ALA A 498 15.15 -8.44 8.03
N ILE A 499 15.68 -7.68 7.07
CA ILE A 499 17.08 -7.22 7.06
C ILE A 499 17.33 -6.19 8.17
N TRP A 500 16.41 -5.23 8.39
CA TRP A 500 16.50 -4.26 9.50
C TRP A 500 16.28 -4.88 10.87
N ASN A 501 16.03 -6.18 10.94
CA ASN A 501 15.83 -6.90 12.22
C ASN A 501 14.69 -6.31 13.07
N ILE A 502 13.59 -5.86 12.44
CA ILE A 502 12.42 -5.28 13.11
C ILE A 502 11.18 -6.16 12.96
N PHE A 503 10.16 -5.93 13.80
CA PHE A 503 8.86 -6.59 13.67
C PHE A 503 7.95 -5.76 12.77
N SER A 504 7.74 -6.21 11.52
CA SER A 504 6.95 -5.49 10.52
C SER A 504 5.43 -5.67 10.64
N PHE A 505 4.95 -6.61 11.45
CA PHE A 505 3.54 -7.02 11.42
C PHE A 505 2.72 -6.60 12.63
N ASP A 506 3.32 -5.94 13.63
CA ASP A 506 2.64 -5.25 14.70
C ASP A 506 2.45 -3.75 14.40
N GLN A 507 1.73 -3.01 15.27
CA GLN A 507 1.46 -1.59 15.12
C GLN A 507 1.27 -0.86 16.46
N TRP A 508 2.12 -1.11 17.44
CA TRP A 508 2.03 -0.51 18.79
C TRP A 508 1.99 1.02 18.78
N GLY A 509 2.62 1.66 17.77
CA GLY A 509 2.68 3.12 17.66
C GLY A 509 1.33 3.82 17.51
N VAL A 510 0.26 3.11 17.12
CA VAL A 510 -1.08 3.70 16.97
C VAL A 510 -1.96 3.55 18.22
N GLU A 511 -1.48 2.89 19.30
CA GLU A 511 -2.30 2.56 20.46
C GLU A 511 -2.39 3.71 21.48
N LEU A 512 -1.32 4.46 21.69
CA LEU A 512 -1.27 5.53 22.69
C LEU A 512 -2.30 6.64 22.39
N GLY A 513 -2.40 7.06 21.12
CA GLY A 513 -3.37 8.08 20.72
C GLY A 513 -4.82 7.66 21.01
N LYS A 514 -5.18 6.40 20.76
CA LYS A 514 -6.51 5.85 21.09
C LYS A 514 -6.79 5.86 22.60
N GLN A 515 -5.79 5.46 23.40
CA GLN A 515 -5.92 5.48 24.86
C GLN A 515 -6.18 6.89 25.41
N LEU A 516 -5.47 7.90 24.87
CA LEU A 516 -5.66 9.30 25.24
C LEU A 516 -7.02 9.82 24.76
N ALA A 517 -7.42 9.52 23.53
CA ALA A 517 -8.72 9.90 22.99
C ALA A 517 -9.88 9.36 23.85
N ASN A 518 -9.79 8.11 24.31
CA ASN A 518 -10.78 7.51 25.22
C ASN A 518 -10.86 8.20 26.59
N LYS A 519 -9.78 8.83 27.07
CA LYS A 519 -9.78 9.64 28.29
C LYS A 519 -10.39 11.02 28.05
N ILE A 520 -10.09 11.64 26.90
CA ILE A 520 -10.56 12.99 26.56
C ILE A 520 -12.05 12.98 26.21
N LEU A 521 -12.56 11.96 25.54
CA LEU A 521 -13.95 11.92 25.07
C LEU A 521 -15.01 12.19 26.15
N PRO A 522 -14.95 11.59 27.35
CA PRO A 522 -15.87 11.93 28.45
C PRO A 522 -15.77 13.40 28.89
N GLU A 523 -14.56 13.97 28.87
CA GLU A 523 -14.33 15.36 29.27
C GLU A 523 -14.97 16.36 28.31
N LEU A 524 -15.07 16.02 27.01
CA LEU A 524 -15.75 16.82 26.00
C LEU A 524 -17.27 16.86 26.21
N ASN A 525 -17.84 15.91 26.93
CA ASN A 525 -19.29 15.82 27.20
C ASN A 525 -19.73 16.57 28.47
N THR A 526 -18.82 17.26 29.14
CA THR A 526 -19.10 18.07 30.35
C THR A 526 -18.76 19.53 30.11
N ASP A 527 -19.42 20.46 30.82
CA ASP A 527 -19.13 21.89 30.74
C ASP A 527 -17.95 22.31 31.65
N ALA A 528 -17.49 21.43 32.53
CA ALA A 528 -16.41 21.72 33.44
C ALA A 528 -15.08 21.99 32.68
N ALA A 529 -14.30 22.96 33.19
CA ALA A 529 -12.98 23.22 32.65
C ALA A 529 -12.05 22.01 32.86
N VAL A 530 -11.29 21.66 31.84
CA VAL A 530 -10.35 20.53 31.85
C VAL A 530 -8.98 21.01 32.32
N THR A 531 -8.39 20.30 33.26
CA THR A 531 -7.06 20.58 33.86
C THR A 531 -6.19 19.32 34.01
N SER A 532 -6.66 18.19 33.48
CA SER A 532 -6.08 16.85 33.67
C SER A 532 -4.96 16.49 32.69
N HIS A 533 -4.70 17.35 31.68
CA HIS A 533 -3.70 17.16 30.63
C HIS A 533 -2.60 18.23 30.71
N ASP A 534 -1.70 18.24 29.74
CA ASP A 534 -0.73 19.31 29.56
C ASP A 534 -1.43 20.65 29.21
N GLY A 535 -0.69 21.75 29.37
CA GLY A 535 -1.25 23.10 29.20
C GLY A 535 -1.83 23.36 27.80
N SER A 536 -1.24 22.77 26.73
CA SER A 536 -1.75 22.91 25.36
C SER A 536 -3.06 22.15 25.16
N THR A 537 -3.10 20.88 25.58
CA THR A 537 -4.30 20.03 25.45
C THR A 537 -5.46 20.61 26.27
N ASN A 538 -5.22 21.00 27.53
CA ASN A 538 -6.23 21.69 28.35
C ASN A 538 -6.73 22.97 27.68
N GLY A 539 -5.82 23.81 27.17
CA GLY A 539 -6.16 25.06 26.49
C GLY A 539 -7.05 24.82 25.26
N LEU A 540 -6.71 23.86 24.42
CA LEU A 540 -7.48 23.52 23.21
C LEU A 540 -8.87 23.00 23.55
N ILE A 541 -8.99 22.08 24.51
CA ILE A 541 -10.28 21.53 24.96
C ILE A 541 -11.17 22.64 25.51
N ASN A 542 -10.65 23.49 26.41
CA ASN A 542 -11.41 24.56 27.03
C ASN A 542 -11.81 25.64 26.01
N THR A 543 -10.96 25.96 25.04
CA THR A 543 -11.28 26.87 23.94
C THR A 543 -12.38 26.29 23.05
N TRP A 544 -12.30 25.01 22.69
CA TRP A 544 -13.34 24.34 21.92
C TRP A 544 -14.69 24.37 22.65
N LYS A 545 -14.72 24.10 23.96
CA LYS A 545 -15.94 24.21 24.78
C LYS A 545 -16.54 25.62 24.72
N ALA A 546 -15.68 26.64 24.87
CA ALA A 546 -16.13 28.03 24.82
C ALA A 546 -16.69 28.44 23.44
N TRP A 547 -16.15 27.88 22.35
CA TRP A 547 -16.64 28.18 21.00
C TRP A 547 -17.89 27.39 20.61
N LYS A 548 -18.10 26.22 21.21
CA LYS A 548 -19.29 25.39 20.99
C LYS A 548 -20.53 25.95 21.70
N ALA A 549 -20.35 26.65 22.83
CA ALA A 549 -21.42 27.27 23.62
C ALA A 549 -22.02 28.47 22.87
#